data_fed870a9f61ea35b60761fe80a5f6bcd
#
_entry.id   fed870a9f61ea35b60761fe80a5f6bcd
#
_cell.length_a   1.000
_cell.length_b   1.000
_cell.length_c   1.000
_cell.angle_alpha   90.00
_cell.angle_beta   90.00
_cell.angle_gamma   90.00
#
_symmetry.space_group_name_H-M   'P 1'
#
loop_
_entity.id
_entity.type
_entity.pdbx_description
1 polymer ?
#
loop_
_entity_poly.entity_id
_entity_poly.type
_entity_poly.pdbx_seq_one_letter_code
_entity_poly.pdbx_strand_id
1 'polypeptide(L)'
;MSILKALDLSGKTAIVTGYIATDNTQALQDNPERNQAILARIPTDRWGTPEDFKGPAVFLASDASNYVSGEILLVDGGWMER
;
A
#
# COMPACT_ATOMS: atom_id res chain seq x y z
N MET A 1 16.43 -0.38 -14.43
CA MET A 1 15.94 -1.67 -13.94
C MET A 1 14.90 -1.43 -12.85
N SER A 2 13.83 -2.14 -12.91
CA SER A 2 12.76 -1.99 -11.94
C SER A 2 12.99 -2.89 -10.72
N ILE A 3 12.39 -2.51 -9.60
CA ILE A 3 12.40 -3.34 -8.40
C ILE A 3 11.69 -4.68 -8.66
N LEU A 4 10.72 -4.69 -9.56
CA LEU A 4 10.01 -5.91 -9.94
C LEU A 4 10.96 -6.95 -10.51
N LYS A 5 11.87 -6.54 -11.38
CA LYS A 5 12.86 -7.42 -11.95
C LYS A 5 13.83 -7.92 -10.89
N ALA A 6 14.25 -7.03 -9.99
CA ALA A 6 15.17 -7.39 -8.91
C ALA A 6 14.54 -8.40 -7.95
N LEU A 7 13.23 -8.30 -7.71
CA LEU A 7 12.51 -9.20 -6.79
C LEU A 7 12.03 -10.49 -7.45
N ASP A 8 12.11 -10.57 -8.79
CA ASP A 8 11.65 -11.73 -9.55
C ASP A 8 10.23 -12.14 -9.16
N LEU A 9 9.26 -11.30 -9.53
CA LEU A 9 7.85 -11.51 -9.20
C LEU A 9 7.13 -12.46 -10.15
N SER A 10 7.86 -13.19 -11.02
CA SER A 10 7.24 -14.20 -11.89
C SER A 10 6.49 -15.22 -11.06
N GLY A 11 5.20 -15.38 -11.33
CA GLY A 11 4.36 -16.32 -10.60
C GLY A 11 4.06 -15.91 -9.17
N LYS A 12 4.39 -14.68 -8.78
CA LYS A 12 4.18 -14.17 -7.43
C LYS A 12 3.40 -12.86 -7.49
N THR A 13 2.87 -12.42 -6.33
CA THR A 13 2.17 -11.16 -6.19
C THR A 13 2.72 -10.42 -4.98
N ALA A 14 2.88 -9.11 -5.12
CA ALA A 14 3.35 -8.26 -4.04
C ALA A 14 2.30 -7.22 -3.67
N ILE A 15 2.25 -6.84 -2.40
CA ILE A 15 1.45 -5.71 -1.94
C ILE A 15 2.40 -4.54 -1.74
N VAL A 16 2.09 -3.40 -2.36
CA VAL A 16 2.83 -2.16 -2.16
C VAL A 16 1.94 -1.20 -1.40
N THR A 17 2.43 -0.72 -0.26
CA THR A 17 1.67 0.13 0.63
C THR A 17 2.03 1.61 0.43
N GLY A 18 1.14 2.50 0.89
CA GLY A 18 1.41 3.93 0.98
C GLY A 18 1.75 4.32 2.42
N TYR A 19 1.26 5.48 2.84
CA TYR A 19 1.45 5.97 4.20
C TYR A 19 0.45 5.34 5.15
N ILE A 20 0.96 4.59 6.13
CA ILE A 20 0.15 3.82 7.07
C ILE A 20 0.39 4.36 8.48
N ALA A 21 -0.70 4.55 9.23
CA ALA A 21 -0.62 5.05 10.60
C ALA A 21 -0.15 3.93 11.53
N THR A 22 1.15 3.94 11.80
CA THR A 22 1.81 2.99 12.70
C THR A 22 2.82 3.74 13.56
N ASP A 23 3.46 3.04 14.49
CA ASP A 23 4.49 3.65 15.33
C ASP A 23 5.63 4.24 14.50
N ASN A 24 5.97 3.62 13.39
CA ASN A 24 7.07 4.09 12.53
C ASN A 24 6.75 5.44 11.88
N THR A 25 5.48 5.79 11.70
CA THR A 25 5.07 7.03 11.07
C THR A 25 4.50 8.04 12.07
N GLN A 26 4.57 7.75 13.36
CA GLN A 26 3.95 8.60 14.38
C GLN A 26 4.47 10.04 14.34
N ALA A 27 5.77 10.22 14.14
CA ALA A 27 6.35 11.56 14.07
C ALA A 27 5.80 12.37 12.91
N LEU A 28 5.51 11.73 11.77
CA LEU A 28 4.90 12.39 10.61
C LEU A 28 3.44 12.74 10.88
N GLN A 29 2.71 11.86 11.54
CA GLN A 29 1.31 12.09 11.91
C GLN A 29 1.19 13.26 12.88
N ASP A 30 2.15 13.39 13.80
CA ASP A 30 2.13 14.41 14.84
C ASP A 30 2.61 15.78 14.34
N ASN A 31 3.24 15.84 13.18
CA ASN A 31 3.71 17.09 12.60
C ASN A 31 2.61 17.67 11.68
N PRO A 32 1.93 18.77 12.07
CA PRO A 32 0.78 19.28 11.30
C PRO A 32 1.11 19.59 9.83
N GLU A 33 2.26 20.17 9.56
CA GLU A 33 2.66 20.52 8.19
C GLU A 33 2.89 19.27 7.35
N ARG A 34 3.64 18.31 7.89
CA ARG A 34 3.94 17.05 7.20
C ARG A 34 2.69 16.23 7.00
N ASN A 35 1.85 16.16 8.01
CA ASN A 35 0.60 15.43 7.94
C ASN A 35 -0.31 16.01 6.84
N GLN A 36 -0.46 17.32 6.80
CA GLN A 36 -1.27 17.97 5.76
C GLN A 36 -0.72 17.74 4.36
N ALA A 37 0.60 17.86 4.21
CA ALA A 37 1.24 17.65 2.91
C ALA A 37 1.04 16.22 2.40
N ILE A 38 1.12 15.25 3.30
CA ILE A 38 0.90 13.84 2.95
C ILE A 38 -0.56 13.61 2.58
N LEU A 39 -1.49 14.08 3.41
CA LEU A 39 -2.92 13.90 3.16
C LEU A 39 -3.35 14.55 1.85
N ALA A 40 -2.76 15.70 1.49
CA ALA A 40 -3.11 16.39 0.25
C ALA A 40 -2.82 15.54 -0.99
N ARG A 41 -1.92 14.57 -0.90
CA ARG A 41 -1.57 13.68 -2.01
C ARG A 41 -2.31 12.36 -2.00
N ILE A 42 -3.09 12.09 -0.97
CA ILE A 42 -3.84 10.83 -0.86
C ILE A 42 -5.29 11.09 -1.27
N PRO A 43 -5.75 10.58 -2.42
CA PRO A 43 -7.13 10.82 -2.87
C PRO A 43 -8.19 10.44 -1.86
N THR A 44 -7.98 9.37 -1.07
CA THR A 44 -8.95 8.99 -0.03
C THR A 44 -8.90 9.91 1.20
N ASP A 45 -7.93 10.83 1.25
CA ASP A 45 -7.81 11.88 2.27
C ASP A 45 -7.71 11.33 3.70
N ARG A 46 -7.00 10.22 3.85
CA ARG A 46 -6.71 9.65 5.16
C ARG A 46 -5.47 8.77 5.11
N TRP A 47 -4.84 8.60 6.25
CA TRP A 47 -3.80 7.60 6.42
C TRP A 47 -4.41 6.20 6.30
N GLY A 48 -3.64 5.27 5.76
CA GLY A 48 -4.02 3.87 5.84
C GLY A 48 -3.84 3.35 7.26
N THR A 49 -4.46 2.23 7.56
CA THR A 49 -4.31 1.55 8.84
C THR A 49 -4.01 0.08 8.59
N PRO A 50 -3.49 -0.66 9.59
CA PRO A 50 -3.29 -2.10 9.42
C PRO A 50 -4.56 -2.84 8.98
N GLU A 51 -5.72 -2.34 9.38
CA GLU A 51 -7.01 -2.92 8.96
C GLU A 51 -7.22 -2.89 7.45
N ASP A 52 -6.64 -1.90 6.77
CA ASP A 52 -6.78 -1.77 5.31
C ASP A 52 -6.11 -2.92 4.56
N PHE A 53 -5.23 -3.67 5.21
CA PHE A 53 -4.51 -4.78 4.58
C PHE A 53 -5.14 -6.14 4.83
N LYS A 54 -6.15 -6.24 5.68
CA LYS A 54 -6.81 -7.51 5.96
C LYS A 54 -7.49 -8.08 4.73
N GLY A 55 -8.26 -7.26 4.01
CA GLY A 55 -8.90 -7.69 2.78
C GLY A 55 -7.91 -8.15 1.72
N PRO A 56 -6.92 -7.31 1.36
CA PRO A 56 -5.90 -7.72 0.40
C PRO A 56 -5.16 -8.99 0.80
N ALA A 57 -4.78 -9.14 2.08
CA ALA A 57 -4.08 -10.32 2.55
C ALA A 57 -4.95 -11.58 2.43
N VAL A 58 -6.20 -11.49 2.83
CA VAL A 58 -7.14 -12.61 2.73
C VAL A 58 -7.37 -12.97 1.26
N PHE A 59 -7.55 -11.96 0.40
CA PHE A 59 -7.74 -12.18 -1.03
C PHE A 59 -6.56 -12.97 -1.63
N LEU A 60 -5.34 -12.53 -1.35
CA LEU A 60 -4.15 -13.16 -1.91
C LEU A 60 -3.89 -14.55 -1.33
N ALA A 61 -4.30 -14.79 -0.09
CA ALA A 61 -4.14 -16.09 0.56
C ALA A 61 -5.26 -17.07 0.22
N SER A 62 -6.31 -16.62 -0.47
CA SER A 62 -7.49 -17.42 -0.73
C SER A 62 -7.54 -17.91 -2.18
N ASP A 63 -8.46 -18.85 -2.44
CA ASP A 63 -8.71 -19.35 -3.79
C ASP A 63 -9.22 -18.25 -4.73
N ALA A 64 -9.74 -17.15 -4.18
CA ALA A 64 -10.24 -16.05 -4.99
C ALA A 64 -9.15 -15.42 -5.85
N SER A 65 -7.87 -15.56 -5.48
CA SER A 65 -6.75 -15.01 -6.24
C SER A 65 -5.98 -16.05 -7.07
N ASN A 66 -6.56 -17.23 -7.29
CA ASN A 66 -5.86 -18.33 -7.96
C ASN A 66 -5.37 -17.99 -9.37
N TYR A 67 -6.01 -17.06 -10.05
CA TYR A 67 -5.62 -16.65 -11.39
C TYR A 67 -4.77 -15.39 -11.40
N VAL A 68 -4.37 -14.88 -10.23
CA VAL A 68 -3.56 -13.66 -10.07
C VAL A 68 -2.09 -14.06 -9.95
N SER A 69 -1.27 -13.58 -10.88
CA SER A 69 0.16 -13.91 -10.92
C SER A 69 0.95 -12.72 -11.45
N GLY A 70 2.09 -12.44 -10.83
CA GLY A 70 2.99 -11.38 -11.28
C GLY A 70 2.46 -9.98 -11.06
N GLU A 71 1.40 -9.81 -10.29
CA GLU A 71 0.73 -8.52 -10.10
C GLU A 71 1.28 -7.78 -8.89
N ILE A 72 1.23 -6.45 -8.95
CA ILE A 72 1.47 -5.58 -7.80
C ILE A 72 0.13 -4.99 -7.38
N LEU A 73 -0.30 -5.31 -6.17
CA LEU A 73 -1.52 -4.77 -5.61
C LEU A 73 -1.19 -3.53 -4.80
N LEU A 74 -1.63 -2.36 -5.29
CA LEU A 74 -1.39 -1.09 -4.62
C LEU A 74 -2.48 -0.86 -3.56
N VAL A 75 -2.04 -0.65 -2.33
CA VAL A 75 -2.93 -0.36 -1.19
C VAL A 75 -2.44 0.94 -0.57
N ASP A 76 -2.75 2.07 -1.23
CA ASP A 76 -2.15 3.36 -0.93
C ASP A 76 -3.15 4.52 -0.92
N GLY A 77 -4.44 4.24 -0.94
CA GLY A 77 -5.46 5.28 -0.96
C GLY A 77 -5.45 6.13 -2.22
N GLY A 78 -4.76 5.68 -3.27
CA GLY A 78 -4.64 6.39 -4.52
C GLY A 78 -3.39 7.26 -4.66
N TRP A 79 -2.45 7.15 -3.73
CA TRP A 79 -1.22 7.96 -3.75
C TRP A 79 -0.51 7.94 -5.11
N MET A 80 -0.41 6.76 -5.73
CA MET A 80 0.29 6.61 -7.01
C MET A 80 -0.50 7.14 -8.20
N GLU A 81 -1.74 7.55 -8.00
CA GLU A 81 -2.58 8.10 -9.06
C GLU A 81 -2.41 9.62 -9.23
N ARG A 82 -1.57 10.22 -8.39
CA ARG A 82 -1.32 11.66 -8.45
C ARG A 82 0.10 11.99 -8.82
#